data_8daa82741abb8169895599d4ef3d1fe5
#
_entry.id   8daa82741abb8169895599d4ef3d1fe5
#
_cell.length_a   1.000
_cell.length_b   1.000
_cell.length_c   1.000
_cell.angle_alpha   90.00
_cell.angle_beta   90.00
_cell.angle_gamma   90.00
#
_symmetry.space_group_name_H-M   'P 1'
#
loop_
_entity.id
_entity.type
_entity.pdbx_description
1 polymer ?
#
loop_
_entity_poly.entity_id
_entity_poly.type
_entity_poly.pdbx_seq_one_letter_code
_entity_poly.pdbx_strand_id
1 'polypeptide(L)'
;MNKSREANPARTRKATSDDLASRQQSVAQYVADMILELRNMAKSAKLPDVMVPLEFAYYEAYSAANKVHVPPDEIARIRQLERTVE
;
A
#
# COMPACT_ATOMS: atom_id res chain seq x y z
N MET A 1 38.75 16.68 3.28
CA MET A 1 38.42 16.40 3.19
C MET A 1 37.70 16.01 3.02
N ASN A 2 37.16 16.19 2.97
CA ASN A 2 36.38 15.81 2.72
C ASN A 2 36.24 14.67 2.33
N LYS A 3 36.84 14.62 2.48
CA LYS A 3 36.96 13.45 1.93
C LYS A 3 36.23 12.31 2.57
N SER A 4 36.00 12.31 3.81
CA SER A 4 35.36 11.23 4.47
C SER A 4 33.96 11.03 3.95
N ARG A 5 33.23 12.09 3.68
CA ARG A 5 31.91 11.86 3.17
C ARG A 5 31.94 11.45 1.73
N GLU A 6 32.90 11.97 1.00
CA GLU A 6 32.98 11.50 -0.33
C GLU A 6 33.54 10.14 -0.43
N ALA A 7 34.32 9.76 0.57
CA ALA A 7 34.93 8.45 0.53
C ALA A 7 33.90 7.34 0.67
N ASN A 8 32.65 7.67 1.01
CA ASN A 8 31.67 6.63 1.23
C ASN A 8 30.44 6.82 0.40
N PRO A 9 30.58 6.73 -0.91
CA PRO A 9 29.39 6.86 -1.76
C PRO A 9 28.39 5.73 -1.58
N ALA A 10 28.88 4.53 -1.28
CA ALA A 10 27.98 3.40 -1.08
C ALA A 10 27.12 3.61 0.14
N ARG A 11 27.70 4.16 1.21
CA ARG A 11 26.95 4.41 2.40
C ARG A 11 25.91 5.51 2.20
N THR A 12 26.30 6.55 1.48
CA THR A 12 25.36 7.61 1.15
C THR A 12 24.20 7.08 0.35
N ARG A 13 24.49 6.20 -0.60
CA ARG A 13 23.47 5.61 -1.41
C ARG A 13 22.52 4.76 -0.59
N LYS A 14 23.06 4.02 0.37
CA LYS A 14 22.23 3.18 1.21
C LYS A 14 21.31 4.03 2.06
N ALA A 15 21.81 5.11 2.62
CA ALA A 15 20.98 6.01 3.42
C ALA A 15 19.86 6.60 2.59
N THR A 16 20.16 6.97 1.35
CA THR A 16 19.16 7.50 0.45
C THR A 16 18.08 6.46 0.14
N SER A 17 18.50 5.22 -0.05
CA SER A 17 17.56 4.14 -0.30
C SER A 17 16.65 3.91 0.89
N ASP A 18 17.19 3.97 2.11
CA ASP A 18 16.40 3.81 3.31
C ASP A 18 15.39 4.93 3.44
N ASP A 19 15.80 6.16 3.15
CA ASP A 19 14.89 7.30 3.18
C ASP A 19 13.78 7.14 2.16
N LEU A 20 14.12 6.70 0.97
CA LEU A 20 13.14 6.50 -0.08
C LEU A 20 12.15 5.42 0.30
N ALA A 21 12.64 4.31 0.84
CA ALA A 21 11.77 3.21 1.26
C ALA A 21 10.83 3.67 2.36
N SER A 22 11.34 4.44 3.30
CA SER A 22 10.51 4.97 4.39
C SER A 22 9.41 5.87 3.84
N ARG A 23 9.78 6.73 2.91
CA ARG A 23 8.81 7.64 2.32
C ARG A 23 7.78 6.89 1.51
N GLN A 24 8.22 5.86 0.79
CA GLN A 24 7.31 5.03 0.01
C GLN A 24 6.29 4.34 0.92
N GLN A 25 6.75 3.86 2.06
CA GLN A 25 5.83 3.23 3.01
C GLN A 25 4.80 4.22 3.54
N SER A 26 5.24 5.42 3.88
CA SER A 26 4.33 6.44 4.40
C SER A 26 3.30 6.83 3.35
N VAL A 27 3.74 7.02 2.13
CA VAL A 27 2.83 7.38 1.05
C VAL A 27 1.86 6.24 0.79
N ALA A 28 2.37 5.01 0.78
CA ALA A 28 1.50 3.85 0.55
C ALA A 28 0.44 3.73 1.63
N GLN A 29 0.79 4.04 2.88
CA GLN A 29 -0.18 3.99 3.96
C GLN A 29 -1.26 5.05 3.75
N TYR A 30 -0.87 6.25 3.38
CA TYR A 30 -1.83 7.30 3.11
C TYR A 30 -2.75 6.92 1.95
N VAL A 31 -2.15 6.37 0.88
CA VAL A 31 -2.93 5.94 -0.28
C VAL A 31 -3.91 4.84 0.11
N ALA A 32 -3.46 3.88 0.92
CA ALA A 32 -4.33 2.81 1.37
C ALA A 32 -5.52 3.37 2.15
N ASP A 33 -5.26 4.30 3.05
CA ASP A 33 -6.33 4.90 3.84
C ASP A 33 -7.35 5.60 2.96
N MET A 34 -6.87 6.34 1.98
CA MET A 34 -7.75 7.05 1.06
C MET A 34 -8.55 6.10 0.19
N ILE A 35 -7.91 5.03 -0.28
CA ILE A 35 -8.61 4.05 -1.09
C ILE A 35 -9.70 3.37 -0.28
N LEU A 36 -9.43 3.09 0.97
CA LEU A 36 -10.42 2.47 1.83
C LEU A 36 -11.65 3.37 1.98
N GLU A 37 -11.43 4.66 2.14
CA GLU A 37 -12.53 5.61 2.23
C GLU A 37 -13.35 5.61 0.94
N LEU A 38 -12.66 5.67 -0.19
CA LEU A 38 -13.34 5.66 -1.47
C LEU A 38 -14.10 4.35 -1.69
N ARG A 39 -13.51 3.25 -1.29
CA ARG A 39 -14.16 1.95 -1.39
C ARG A 39 -15.44 1.92 -0.57
N ASN A 40 -15.39 2.47 0.62
CA ASN A 40 -16.57 2.49 1.48
C ASN A 40 -17.66 3.39 0.90
N MET A 41 -17.27 4.50 0.28
CA MET A 41 -18.23 5.34 -0.41
C MET A 41 -18.88 4.63 -1.57
N ALA A 42 -18.09 3.89 -2.35
CA ALA A 42 -18.64 3.12 -3.48
C ALA A 42 -19.58 2.05 -2.98
N LYS A 43 -19.24 1.41 -1.87
CA LYS A 43 -20.11 0.39 -1.29
C LYS A 43 -21.45 1.00 -0.86
N SER A 44 -21.40 2.13 -0.17
CA SER A 44 -22.61 2.80 0.28
C SER A 44 -23.49 3.25 -0.87
N ALA A 45 -22.86 3.65 -1.97
CA ALA A 45 -23.61 4.08 -3.15
C ALA A 45 -24.04 2.92 -4.03
N LYS A 46 -23.71 1.70 -3.64
CA LYS A 46 -24.07 0.49 -4.37
C LYS A 46 -23.46 0.48 -5.75
N LEU A 47 -22.14 0.70 -5.79
CA LEU A 47 -21.38 0.71 -7.03
C LEU A 47 -20.36 -0.43 -6.99
N PRO A 48 -20.79 -1.68 -7.16
CA PRO A 48 -19.86 -2.80 -7.02
C PRO A 48 -18.75 -2.79 -8.07
N ASP A 49 -19.05 -2.30 -9.27
CA ASP A 49 -18.04 -2.27 -10.31
C ASP A 49 -16.92 -1.29 -10.01
N VAL A 50 -17.18 -0.31 -9.14
CA VAL A 50 -16.17 0.62 -8.67
C VAL A 50 -15.52 0.09 -7.40
N MET A 51 -16.32 -0.50 -6.54
CA MET A 51 -15.84 -1.00 -5.25
C MET A 51 -14.78 -2.09 -5.40
N VAL A 52 -15.02 -3.03 -6.30
CA VAL A 52 -14.15 -4.19 -6.42
C VAL A 52 -12.72 -3.80 -6.83
N PRO A 53 -12.53 -2.97 -7.87
CA PRO A 53 -11.17 -2.54 -8.18
C PRO A 53 -10.51 -1.76 -7.04
N LEU A 54 -11.31 -1.01 -6.27
CA LEU A 54 -10.75 -0.29 -5.14
C LEU A 54 -10.29 -1.23 -4.05
N GLU A 55 -10.98 -2.36 -3.88
CA GLU A 55 -10.53 -3.35 -2.91
C GLU A 55 -9.16 -3.92 -3.29
N PHE A 56 -8.98 -4.23 -4.57
CA PHE A 56 -7.69 -4.73 -5.01
C PHE A 56 -6.60 -3.67 -4.86
N ALA A 57 -6.94 -2.43 -5.18
CA ALA A 57 -5.99 -1.34 -5.01
C ALA A 57 -5.63 -1.14 -3.54
N TYR A 58 -6.61 -1.29 -2.67
CA TYR A 58 -6.36 -1.16 -1.24
C TYR A 58 -5.36 -2.20 -0.76
N TYR A 59 -5.55 -3.45 -1.16
CA TYR A 59 -4.65 -4.50 -0.71
C TYR A 59 -3.25 -4.32 -1.28
N GLU A 60 -3.16 -3.82 -2.48
CA GLU A 60 -1.86 -3.54 -3.07
C GLU A 60 -1.14 -2.43 -2.31
N ALA A 61 -1.86 -1.36 -1.99
CA ALA A 61 -1.28 -0.26 -1.23
C ALA A 61 -0.94 -0.69 0.20
N TYR A 62 -1.79 -1.51 0.78
CA TYR A 62 -1.56 -2.04 2.12
C TYR A 62 -0.30 -2.90 2.14
N SER A 63 -0.13 -3.74 1.12
CA SER A 63 1.08 -4.56 1.01
C SER A 63 2.32 -3.69 0.93
N ALA A 64 2.26 -2.64 0.15
CA ALA A 64 3.41 -1.75 0.01
C ALA A 64 3.71 -1.04 1.32
N ALA A 65 2.66 -0.63 2.04
CA ALA A 65 2.84 0.08 3.30
C ALA A 65 3.43 -0.81 4.38
N ASN A 66 3.04 -2.07 4.38
CA ASN A 66 3.42 -2.99 5.46
C ASN A 66 4.42 -4.04 5.03
N LYS A 67 4.86 -3.97 3.78
CA LYS A 67 5.81 -4.94 3.22
C LYS A 67 5.32 -6.36 3.38
N VAL A 68 4.02 -6.53 3.16
CA VAL A 68 3.36 -7.82 3.24
C VAL A 68 2.72 -8.11 1.91
N HIS A 69 2.84 -9.34 1.45
CA HIS A 69 2.21 -9.73 0.19
C HIS A 69 0.86 -10.38 0.48
N VAL A 70 -0.18 -9.89 -0.18
CA VAL A 70 -1.52 -10.46 -0.03
C VAL A 70 -1.85 -11.19 -1.33
N PRO A 71 -1.92 -12.53 -1.29
CA PRO A 71 -2.19 -13.29 -2.51
C PRO A 71 -3.60 -13.02 -3.04
N PRO A 72 -3.81 -13.18 -4.34
CA PRO A 72 -5.14 -12.94 -4.92
C PRO A 72 -6.23 -13.84 -4.36
N ASP A 73 -5.92 -15.09 -4.02
CA ASP A 73 -6.94 -15.95 -3.45
C ASP A 73 -7.31 -15.53 -2.04
N GLU A 74 -6.38 -14.93 -1.31
CA GLU A 74 -6.67 -14.39 0.00
C GLU A 74 -7.62 -13.19 -0.12
N ILE A 75 -7.38 -12.34 -1.10
CA ILE A 75 -8.26 -11.20 -1.36
C ILE A 75 -9.66 -11.68 -1.69
N ALA A 76 -9.77 -12.69 -2.52
CA ALA A 76 -11.05 -13.24 -2.89
C ALA A 76 -11.78 -13.83 -1.68
N ARG A 77 -11.04 -14.48 -0.80
CA ARG A 77 -11.62 -15.07 0.38
C ARG A 77 -12.15 -14.01 1.33
N ILE A 78 -11.40 -12.94 1.51
CA ILE A 78 -11.83 -11.86 2.38
C ILE A 78 -13.10 -11.23 1.84
N ARG A 79 -13.16 -11.03 0.53
CA ARG A 79 -14.35 -10.45 -0.09
C ARG A 79 -15.56 -11.37 0.04
N GLN A 80 -15.31 -12.68 -0.02
CA GLN A 80 -16.37 -13.64 0.18
C GLN A 80 -16.94 -13.54 1.59
N LEU A 81 -16.08 -13.39 2.57
CA LEU A 81 -16.50 -13.24 3.95
C LEU A 81 -17.34 -11.98 4.14
N GLU A 82 -16.92 -10.90 3.51
CA GLU A 82 -17.68 -9.67 3.57
C GLU A 82 -19.10 -9.85 3.06
N ARG A 83 -19.21 -10.57 1.97
CA ARG A 83 -20.53 -10.83 1.39
C ARG A 83 -21.39 -11.69 2.31
N THR A 84 -20.76 -12.65 2.97
CA THR A 84 -21.47 -13.52 3.88
C THR A 84 -22.02 -12.74 5.07
N VAL A 85 -21.24 -11.81 5.58
CA VAL A 85 -21.63 -11.04 6.74
C VAL A 85 -22.81 -10.12 6.41
N GLU A 86 -22.83 -9.58 5.22
CA GLU A 86 -23.89 -8.68 4.83
C GLU A 86 -25.15 -9.40 4.43
#